data_8a579cfcc30d3cb5a1e2c5645088b4a6
#
_entry.id   8a579cfcc30d3cb5a1e2c5645088b4a6
#
_cell.length_a   1.000
_cell.length_b   1.000
_cell.length_c   1.000
_cell.angle_alpha   90.00
_cell.angle_beta   90.00
_cell.angle_gamma   90.00
#
_symmetry.space_group_name_H-M   'P 1'
#
loop_
_entity.id
_entity.type
_entity.pdbx_description
1 polymer ?
#
loop_
_entity_poly.entity_id
_entity_poly.type
_entity_poly.pdbx_seq_one_letter_code
_entity_poly.pdbx_strand_id
1 'polypeptide(L)'
;TEFKKPESTVVLIRPILDPETGCPNFFSLKANYKIVEQMIEEGMVASACAVGYGGIAEALFKMGLGNRIGFKMRADMPTHRMFEPMYGSIVLEMVSDSPAGELLGETTKEYTFESCGETLDMAELQEIWESKLEPVYPYRKAGPTVEKINGKLNAPAAPKIGVAKPKVIIPVFPGTNCEYDTAKAFARAGADPEILVIRNLTPVSYTHLRAHETTLHL
;
A
#
# COMPACT_ATOMS: atom_id res chain seq x y z
N THR A 1 0.42 -0.22 -5.00
CA THR A 1 0.83 1.19 -5.00
C THR A 1 2.05 1.48 -5.88
N GLU A 2 2.96 0.53 -6.12
CA GLU A 2 4.10 0.70 -7.02
C GLU A 2 3.72 0.38 -8.47
N PHE A 3 4.42 0.99 -9.44
CA PHE A 3 4.28 0.68 -10.86
C PHE A 3 4.55 -0.79 -11.14
N LYS A 4 3.78 -1.40 -12.04
CA LYS A 4 3.83 -2.85 -12.32
C LYS A 4 4.61 -3.19 -13.58
N LYS A 5 4.56 -2.35 -14.60
CA LYS A 5 5.26 -2.59 -15.85
C LYS A 5 5.67 -1.27 -16.54
N PRO A 6 6.72 -1.27 -17.36
CA PRO A 6 7.01 -0.15 -18.26
C PRO A 6 5.94 0.01 -19.34
N GLU A 7 5.95 1.18 -20.00
CA GLU A 7 5.08 1.51 -21.13
C GLU A 7 3.58 1.50 -20.77
N SER A 8 3.27 1.78 -19.49
CA SER A 8 1.90 1.95 -19.02
C SER A 8 1.52 3.42 -19.03
N THR A 9 0.32 3.73 -19.50
CA THR A 9 -0.27 5.05 -19.37
C THR A 9 -0.58 5.35 -17.92
N VAL A 10 -0.25 6.56 -17.46
CA VAL A 10 -0.52 7.02 -16.10
C VAL A 10 -1.43 8.24 -16.13
N VAL A 11 -2.51 8.18 -15.37
CA VAL A 11 -3.53 9.24 -15.32
C VAL A 11 -3.78 9.73 -13.90
N LEU A 12 -4.29 10.95 -13.78
CA LEU A 12 -4.71 11.59 -12.54
C LEU A 12 -6.23 11.72 -12.51
N ILE A 13 -6.85 11.20 -11.48
CA ILE A 13 -8.24 11.48 -11.12
C ILE A 13 -8.22 12.49 -9.98
N ARG A 14 -8.77 13.69 -10.18
CA ARG A 14 -8.79 14.72 -9.16
C ARG A 14 -10.20 15.27 -8.92
N PRO A 15 -10.56 15.60 -7.66
CA PRO A 15 -11.82 16.25 -7.37
C PRO A 15 -11.77 17.72 -7.81
N ILE A 16 -12.95 18.33 -7.94
CA ILE A 16 -13.09 19.78 -8.04
C ILE A 16 -12.77 20.35 -6.66
N LEU A 17 -11.89 21.35 -6.61
CA LEU A 17 -11.57 22.06 -5.36
C LEU A 17 -12.44 23.31 -5.25
N ASP A 18 -12.84 23.62 -4.04
CA ASP A 18 -13.45 24.90 -3.69
C ASP A 18 -12.36 25.99 -3.79
N PRO A 19 -12.59 27.05 -4.59
CA PRO A 19 -11.55 28.07 -4.86
C PRO A 19 -11.23 28.96 -3.65
N GLU A 20 -12.12 29.05 -2.67
CA GLU A 20 -11.93 29.90 -1.49
C GLU A 20 -11.21 29.13 -0.36
N THR A 21 -11.58 27.87 -0.16
CA THR A 21 -11.08 27.08 0.96
C THR A 21 -9.98 26.09 0.55
N GLY A 22 -9.84 25.76 -0.74
CA GLY A 22 -8.96 24.71 -1.25
C GLY A 22 -9.43 23.29 -0.90
N CYS A 23 -10.58 23.16 -0.25
CA CYS A 23 -11.13 21.84 0.11
C CYS A 23 -11.74 21.15 -1.09
N PRO A 24 -11.66 19.79 -1.16
CA PRO A 24 -12.34 19.02 -2.19
C PRO A 24 -13.86 19.15 -2.09
N ASN A 25 -14.52 19.37 -3.21
CA ASN A 25 -15.96 19.23 -3.30
C ASN A 25 -16.32 17.75 -3.07
N PHE A 26 -17.04 17.45 -1.99
CA PHE A 26 -17.34 16.09 -1.58
C PHE A 26 -18.21 15.30 -2.57
N PHE A 27 -19.02 15.98 -3.37
CA PHE A 27 -19.79 15.31 -4.41
C PHE A 27 -18.88 14.78 -5.52
N SER A 28 -17.98 15.64 -6.03
CA SER A 28 -17.00 15.23 -7.05
C SER A 28 -16.01 14.20 -6.49
N LEU A 29 -15.61 14.32 -5.24
CA LEU A 29 -14.72 13.38 -4.56
C LEU A 29 -15.34 11.97 -4.51
N LYS A 30 -16.59 11.87 -4.05
CA LYS A 30 -17.32 10.59 -3.99
C LYS A 30 -17.53 9.98 -5.37
N ALA A 31 -17.88 10.82 -6.37
CA ALA A 31 -18.05 10.36 -7.75
C ALA A 31 -16.74 9.78 -8.31
N ASN A 32 -15.61 10.47 -8.09
CA ASN A 32 -14.30 10.02 -8.53
C ASN A 32 -13.88 8.70 -7.86
N TYR A 33 -14.09 8.57 -6.55
CA TYR A 33 -13.75 7.32 -5.83
C TYR A 33 -14.58 6.14 -6.34
N LYS A 34 -15.86 6.37 -6.65
CA LYS A 34 -16.70 5.32 -7.24
C LYS A 34 -16.22 4.91 -8.64
N ILE A 35 -15.78 5.88 -9.45
CA ILE A 35 -15.21 5.60 -10.77
C ILE A 35 -13.91 4.77 -10.61
N VAL A 36 -13.02 5.17 -9.71
CA VAL A 36 -11.77 4.44 -9.45
C VAL A 36 -12.03 3.03 -8.94
N GLU A 37 -12.98 2.86 -8.00
CA GLU A 37 -13.42 1.55 -7.50
C GLU A 37 -13.88 0.66 -8.65
N GLN A 38 -14.77 1.15 -9.50
CA GLN A 38 -15.25 0.41 -10.67
C GLN A 38 -14.12 0.04 -11.63
N MET A 39 -13.22 0.96 -11.94
CA MET A 39 -12.07 0.70 -12.82
C MET A 39 -11.13 -0.38 -12.25
N ILE A 40 -10.96 -0.42 -10.92
CA ILE A 40 -10.18 -1.47 -10.26
C ILE A 40 -10.91 -2.83 -10.34
N GLU A 41 -12.22 -2.87 -10.08
CA GLU A 41 -13.04 -4.08 -10.18
C GLU A 41 -13.08 -4.67 -11.60
N GLU A 42 -13.09 -3.81 -12.60
CA GLU A 42 -13.03 -4.18 -14.03
C GLU A 42 -11.60 -4.56 -14.49
N GLY A 43 -10.60 -4.48 -13.61
CA GLY A 43 -9.20 -4.82 -13.94
C GLY A 43 -8.52 -3.84 -14.88
N MET A 44 -9.00 -2.61 -14.98
CA MET A 44 -8.43 -1.56 -15.84
C MET A 44 -7.23 -0.87 -15.21
N VAL A 45 -7.05 -0.97 -13.89
CA VAL A 45 -5.99 -0.33 -13.10
C VAL A 45 -4.98 -1.36 -12.64
N ALA A 46 -3.70 -1.14 -12.96
CA ALA A 46 -2.60 -1.98 -12.51
C ALA A 46 -2.11 -1.58 -11.11
N SER A 47 -2.04 -0.28 -10.83
CA SER A 47 -1.70 0.26 -9.52
C SER A 47 -2.30 1.63 -9.29
N ALA A 48 -2.45 2.02 -8.03
CA ALA A 48 -3.03 3.29 -7.62
C ALA A 48 -2.27 3.89 -6.42
N CYS A 49 -2.15 5.22 -6.39
CA CYS A 49 -1.54 5.96 -5.29
C CYS A 49 -2.30 7.26 -5.02
N ALA A 50 -2.66 7.51 -3.77
CA ALA A 50 -3.24 8.78 -3.37
C ALA A 50 -2.19 9.89 -3.40
N VAL A 51 -2.57 11.07 -3.90
CA VAL A 51 -1.69 12.25 -3.92
C VAL A 51 -1.75 12.92 -2.55
N GLY A 52 -0.58 13.15 -1.97
CA GLY A 52 -0.41 13.78 -0.66
C GLY A 52 0.15 15.19 -0.74
N TYR A 53 0.87 15.57 0.31
CA TYR A 53 1.46 16.89 0.48
C TYR A 53 2.51 17.25 -0.59
N GLY A 54 3.32 16.27 -1.00
CA GLY A 54 4.36 16.46 -2.03
C GLY A 54 3.84 16.44 -3.47
N GLY A 55 2.51 16.41 -3.67
CA GLY A 55 1.90 16.49 -4.97
C GLY A 55 2.09 15.25 -5.85
N ILE A 56 1.91 15.45 -7.15
CA ILE A 56 2.04 14.40 -8.16
C ILE A 56 3.47 13.85 -8.20
N ALA A 57 4.49 14.72 -8.04
CA ALA A 57 5.89 14.32 -8.06
C ALA A 57 6.22 13.29 -6.98
N GLU A 58 5.75 13.51 -5.74
CA GLU A 58 5.91 12.56 -4.64
C GLU A 58 5.22 11.23 -4.94
N ALA A 59 3.97 11.27 -5.44
CA ALA A 59 3.22 10.07 -5.75
C ALA A 59 3.91 9.22 -6.82
N LEU A 60 4.32 9.83 -7.93
CA LEU A 60 5.01 9.16 -9.03
C LEU A 60 6.39 8.61 -8.61
N PHE A 61 7.17 9.41 -7.85
CA PHE A 61 8.43 8.95 -7.27
C PHE A 61 8.25 7.69 -6.43
N LYS A 62 7.30 7.71 -5.48
CA LYS A 62 7.02 6.56 -4.62
C LYS A 62 6.51 5.34 -5.40
N MET A 63 5.70 5.55 -6.44
CA MET A 63 5.25 4.46 -7.31
C MET A 63 6.41 3.82 -8.08
N GLY A 64 7.44 4.58 -8.44
CA GLY A 64 8.62 4.10 -9.16
C GLY A 64 9.57 3.25 -8.32
N LEU A 65 9.59 3.40 -6.97
CA LEU A 65 10.59 2.78 -6.10
C LEU A 65 10.54 1.24 -6.09
N GLY A 66 9.36 0.66 -5.92
CA GLY A 66 9.20 -0.77 -5.60
C GLY A 66 9.75 -1.71 -6.66
N ASN A 67 9.39 -1.49 -7.90
CA ASN A 67 9.82 -2.30 -9.05
C ASN A 67 10.92 -1.64 -9.90
N ARG A 68 11.47 -0.51 -9.45
CA ARG A 68 12.50 0.27 -10.16
C ARG A 68 12.07 0.64 -11.59
N ILE A 69 10.85 1.14 -11.71
CA ILE A 69 10.27 1.59 -12.97
C ILE A 69 10.32 3.11 -12.99
N GLY A 70 10.83 3.68 -14.08
CA GLY A 70 10.90 5.11 -14.26
C GLY A 70 9.58 5.70 -14.75
N PHE A 71 9.60 7.02 -14.95
CA PHE A 71 8.43 7.75 -15.41
C PHE A 71 8.82 8.92 -16.31
N LYS A 72 8.08 9.09 -17.39
CA LYS A 72 8.20 10.22 -18.29
C LYS A 72 6.94 11.04 -18.26
N MET A 73 7.08 12.26 -17.74
CA MET A 73 5.99 13.23 -17.67
C MET A 73 5.65 13.75 -19.06
N ARG A 74 4.37 14.03 -19.30
CA ARG A 74 3.95 14.76 -20.52
C ARG A 74 4.64 16.12 -20.59
N ALA A 75 5.00 16.54 -21.82
CA ALA A 75 5.85 17.69 -22.06
C ALA A 75 5.27 19.05 -21.62
N ASP A 76 3.94 19.18 -21.54
CA ASP A 76 3.22 20.41 -21.21
C ASP A 76 2.81 20.52 -19.73
N MET A 77 3.28 19.61 -18.86
CA MET A 77 3.02 19.70 -17.41
C MET A 77 3.90 20.78 -16.78
N PRO A 78 3.31 21.84 -16.19
CA PRO A 78 4.10 22.85 -15.50
C PRO A 78 4.75 22.30 -14.23
N THR A 79 6.04 22.61 -14.02
CA THR A 79 6.82 22.09 -12.89
C THR A 79 6.18 22.41 -11.54
N HIS A 80 5.68 23.64 -11.33
CA HIS A 80 5.07 24.02 -10.05
C HIS A 80 3.86 23.15 -9.71
N ARG A 81 3.06 22.76 -10.70
CA ARG A 81 1.87 21.94 -10.51
C ARG A 81 2.19 20.52 -10.02
N MET A 82 3.39 20.03 -10.32
CA MET A 82 3.82 18.69 -9.89
C MET A 82 3.99 18.60 -8.37
N PHE A 83 4.26 19.72 -7.70
CA PHE A 83 4.51 19.80 -6.26
C PHE A 83 3.35 20.40 -5.46
N GLU A 84 2.24 20.74 -6.12
CA GLU A 84 1.05 21.23 -5.42
C GLU A 84 0.37 20.11 -4.63
N PRO A 85 0.01 20.34 -3.35
CA PRO A 85 -0.83 19.41 -2.60
C PRO A 85 -2.16 19.22 -3.31
N MET A 86 -2.53 17.97 -3.60
CA MET A 86 -3.78 17.64 -4.31
C MET A 86 -4.55 16.55 -3.56
N TYR A 87 -4.90 16.84 -2.31
CA TYR A 87 -5.63 15.89 -1.46
C TYR A 87 -6.95 15.42 -2.11
N GLY A 88 -7.22 14.13 -2.00
CA GLY A 88 -8.37 13.51 -2.63
C GLY A 88 -8.16 13.12 -4.10
N SER A 89 -7.01 13.45 -4.66
CA SER A 89 -6.60 12.99 -6.00
C SER A 89 -5.92 11.62 -5.94
N ILE A 90 -6.05 10.86 -7.02
CA ILE A 90 -5.46 9.52 -7.15
C ILE A 90 -4.73 9.42 -8.49
N VAL A 91 -3.47 8.98 -8.44
CA VAL A 91 -2.68 8.59 -9.61
C VAL A 91 -2.96 7.13 -9.90
N LEU A 92 -3.26 6.80 -11.15
CA LEU A 92 -3.56 5.45 -11.61
C LEU A 92 -2.60 5.04 -12.72
N GLU A 93 -1.98 3.87 -12.61
CA GLU A 93 -1.33 3.16 -13.70
C GLU A 93 -2.37 2.31 -14.42
N MET A 94 -2.53 2.50 -15.72
CA MET A 94 -3.56 1.86 -16.50
C MET A 94 -3.05 0.57 -17.15
N VAL A 95 -3.91 -0.45 -17.21
CA VAL A 95 -3.64 -1.71 -17.94
C VAL A 95 -3.74 -1.51 -19.45
N SER A 96 -4.64 -0.62 -19.86
CA SER A 96 -4.87 -0.22 -21.24
C SER A 96 -5.24 1.25 -21.29
N ASP A 97 -5.14 1.86 -22.46
CA ASP A 97 -5.54 3.26 -22.62
C ASP A 97 -7.01 3.46 -22.22
N SER A 98 -7.20 4.46 -21.36
CA SER A 98 -8.52 4.85 -20.85
C SER A 98 -8.74 6.35 -21.07
N PRO A 99 -9.94 6.77 -21.49
CA PRO A 99 -10.27 8.19 -21.58
C PRO A 99 -10.52 8.84 -20.22
N ALA A 100 -10.50 8.08 -19.11
CA ALA A 100 -10.77 8.58 -17.78
C ALA A 100 -9.54 9.24 -17.19
N GLY A 101 -9.71 10.44 -16.62
CA GLY A 101 -8.67 11.18 -15.93
C GLY A 101 -7.81 12.06 -16.82
N GLU A 102 -6.93 12.80 -16.18
CA GLU A 102 -5.94 13.66 -16.85
C GLU A 102 -4.67 12.85 -17.10
N LEU A 103 -4.21 12.79 -18.36
CA LEU A 103 -2.95 12.12 -18.70
C LEU A 103 -1.77 12.81 -18.01
N LEU A 104 -1.00 12.07 -17.24
CA LEU A 104 0.24 12.53 -16.64
C LEU A 104 1.47 12.17 -17.49
N GLY A 105 1.48 11.02 -18.10
CA GLY A 105 2.59 10.49 -18.89
C GLY A 105 2.59 8.98 -18.96
N GLU A 106 3.78 8.41 -19.07
CA GLU A 106 3.99 6.97 -19.21
C GLU A 106 5.13 6.45 -18.32
N THR A 107 5.02 5.22 -17.90
CA THR A 107 6.09 4.51 -17.20
C THR A 107 7.20 4.12 -18.18
N THR A 108 8.47 4.14 -17.71
CA THR A 108 9.64 3.81 -18.54
C THR A 108 10.41 2.63 -17.97
N LYS A 109 11.14 1.95 -18.84
CA LYS A 109 12.02 0.85 -18.45
C LYS A 109 13.28 1.34 -17.72
N GLU A 110 13.78 2.49 -18.15
CA GLU A 110 14.91 3.18 -17.54
C GLU A 110 14.45 3.73 -16.18
N TYR A 111 15.26 3.53 -15.15
CA TYR A 111 14.94 4.00 -13.79
C TYR A 111 15.28 5.48 -13.64
N THR A 112 14.56 6.32 -14.40
CA THR A 112 14.70 7.78 -14.47
C THR A 112 13.36 8.46 -14.32
N PHE A 113 13.39 9.73 -13.91
CA PHE A 113 12.24 10.62 -13.92
C PHE A 113 12.47 11.72 -14.95
N GLU A 114 11.70 11.72 -16.03
CA GLU A 114 11.82 12.69 -17.11
C GLU A 114 10.71 13.74 -17.02
N SER A 115 11.05 15.02 -16.94
CA SER A 115 10.10 16.12 -16.92
C SER A 115 10.72 17.41 -17.44
N CYS A 116 9.96 18.19 -18.21
CA CYS A 116 10.38 19.51 -18.70
C CYS A 116 11.74 19.52 -19.45
N GLY A 117 12.09 18.41 -20.12
CA GLY A 117 13.35 18.27 -20.83
C GLY A 117 14.55 17.90 -19.94
N GLU A 118 14.33 17.72 -18.65
CA GLU A 118 15.33 17.24 -17.71
C GLU A 118 15.11 15.74 -17.39
N THR A 119 16.21 15.05 -17.12
CA THR A 119 16.18 13.62 -16.71
C THR A 119 16.90 13.51 -15.37
N LEU A 120 16.19 12.99 -14.38
CA LEU A 120 16.71 12.76 -13.04
C LEU A 120 16.92 11.25 -12.83
N ASP A 121 18.04 10.88 -12.22
CA ASP A 121 18.30 9.50 -11.81
C ASP A 121 17.47 9.15 -10.57
N MET A 122 16.56 8.21 -10.70
CA MET A 122 15.71 7.75 -9.61
C MET A 122 16.50 7.05 -8.50
N ALA A 123 17.64 6.44 -8.80
CA ALA A 123 18.49 5.81 -7.77
C ALA A 123 19.15 6.87 -6.88
N GLU A 124 19.58 7.99 -7.46
CA GLU A 124 20.11 9.13 -6.71
C GLU A 124 19.03 9.78 -5.86
N LEU A 125 17.84 10.00 -6.41
CA LEU A 125 16.69 10.55 -5.67
C LEU A 125 16.29 9.63 -4.50
N GLN A 126 16.31 8.32 -4.72
CA GLN A 126 16.03 7.34 -3.68
C GLN A 126 17.06 7.40 -2.55
N GLU A 127 18.35 7.48 -2.87
CA GLU A 127 19.41 7.62 -1.86
C GLU A 127 19.25 8.88 -1.02
N ILE A 128 18.96 10.02 -1.66
CA ILE A 128 18.69 11.29 -0.96
C ILE A 128 17.49 11.16 -0.01
N TRP A 129 16.42 10.51 -0.47
CA TRP A 129 15.19 10.34 0.31
C TRP A 129 15.38 9.39 1.50
N GLU A 130 16.05 8.26 1.29
CA GLU A 130 16.29 7.23 2.30
C GLU A 130 17.31 7.68 3.34
N SER A 131 18.37 8.38 2.93
CA SER A 131 19.45 8.82 3.83
C SER A 131 19.02 9.87 4.85
N LYS A 132 17.90 10.54 4.64
CA LYS A 132 17.41 11.64 5.50
C LYS A 132 17.23 11.23 6.97
N LEU A 133 16.76 10.03 7.24
CA LEU A 133 16.55 9.50 8.59
C LEU A 133 17.63 8.52 9.03
N GLU A 134 18.57 8.17 8.19
CA GLU A 134 19.63 7.20 8.46
C GLU A 134 20.43 7.50 9.74
N PRO A 135 20.79 8.77 10.04
CA PRO A 135 21.52 9.09 11.26
C PRO A 135 20.74 8.84 12.57
N VAL A 136 19.40 8.86 12.51
CA VAL A 136 18.53 8.72 13.69
C VAL A 136 17.94 7.31 13.76
N TYR A 137 17.57 6.75 12.63
CA TYR A 137 16.96 5.44 12.50
C TYR A 137 17.56 4.70 11.28
N PRO A 138 18.75 4.09 11.45
CA PRO A 138 19.38 3.39 10.34
C PRO A 138 18.56 2.16 9.92
N TYR A 139 18.20 2.11 8.64
CA TYR A 139 17.49 0.98 8.07
C TYR A 139 18.42 -0.02 7.39
N ARG A 140 19.63 0.42 6.99
CA ARG A 140 20.67 -0.45 6.43
C ARG A 140 21.48 -1.06 7.55
N LYS A 141 21.38 -2.36 7.75
CA LYS A 141 22.25 -3.10 8.67
C LYS A 141 23.36 -3.75 7.89
N ALA A 142 24.62 -3.46 8.28
CA ALA A 142 25.74 -4.26 7.84
C ALA A 142 25.58 -5.67 8.41
N GLY A 143 25.38 -6.65 7.59
CA GLY A 143 25.23 -8.05 7.97
C GLY A 143 25.70 -8.98 6.86
N PRO A 144 25.87 -10.27 7.14
CA PRO A 144 26.23 -11.23 6.11
C PRO A 144 25.15 -11.25 5.03
N THR A 145 25.58 -11.31 3.77
CA THR A 145 24.67 -11.50 2.64
C THR A 145 23.91 -12.81 2.84
N VAL A 146 22.62 -12.73 3.00
CA VAL A 146 21.77 -13.94 3.09
C VAL A 146 21.62 -14.51 1.70
N GLU A 147 21.93 -15.79 1.54
CA GLU A 147 21.68 -16.50 0.28
C GLU A 147 20.17 -16.46 -0.04
N LYS A 148 19.85 -16.23 -1.32
CA LYS A 148 18.46 -16.29 -1.77
C LYS A 148 17.91 -17.69 -1.56
N ILE A 149 16.90 -17.82 -0.74
CA ILE A 149 16.19 -19.09 -0.56
C ILE A 149 15.37 -19.35 -1.84
N ASN A 150 15.90 -20.20 -2.71
CA ASN A 150 15.21 -20.69 -3.90
C ASN A 150 14.35 -21.92 -3.53
N GLY A 151 13.32 -21.71 -2.73
CA GLY A 151 12.35 -22.75 -2.37
C GLY A 151 11.06 -22.62 -3.19
N LYS A 152 10.58 -23.69 -3.80
CA LYS A 152 9.19 -23.74 -4.22
C LYS A 152 8.35 -24.00 -2.96
N LEU A 153 7.62 -22.98 -2.52
CA LEU A 153 6.56 -23.16 -1.52
C LEU A 153 5.48 -24.04 -2.17
N ASN A 154 5.47 -25.31 -1.83
CA ASN A 154 4.28 -26.09 -2.04
C ASN A 154 3.24 -25.55 -1.09
N ALA A 155 2.19 -24.89 -1.62
CA ALA A 155 1.07 -24.47 -0.78
C ALA A 155 0.56 -25.69 -0.02
N PRO A 156 0.58 -25.69 1.32
CA PRO A 156 0.02 -26.79 2.08
C PRO A 156 -1.45 -26.96 1.67
N ALA A 157 -1.88 -28.20 1.47
CA ALA A 157 -3.28 -28.46 1.22
C ALA A 157 -4.09 -27.88 2.38
N ALA A 158 -5.07 -27.04 2.06
CA ALA A 158 -5.93 -26.48 3.09
C ALA A 158 -6.53 -27.61 3.94
N PRO A 159 -6.40 -27.60 5.26
CA PRO A 159 -6.97 -28.64 6.10
C PRO A 159 -8.48 -28.71 5.85
N LYS A 160 -9.00 -29.92 5.62
CA LYS A 160 -10.44 -30.14 5.51
C LYS A 160 -11.03 -30.03 6.91
N ILE A 161 -11.43 -28.80 7.28
CA ILE A 161 -12.13 -28.56 8.53
C ILE A 161 -13.57 -29.06 8.34
N GLY A 162 -13.91 -30.21 8.95
CA GLY A 162 -15.25 -30.82 8.89
C GLY A 162 -16.31 -30.05 9.71
N VAL A 163 -16.07 -28.80 10.05
CA VAL A 163 -16.94 -27.95 10.87
C VAL A 163 -17.39 -26.75 10.05
N ALA A 164 -18.70 -26.61 9.87
CA ALA A 164 -19.28 -25.53 9.05
C ALA A 164 -18.98 -24.12 9.61
N LYS A 165 -18.84 -24.00 10.94
CA LYS A 165 -18.53 -22.73 11.61
C LYS A 165 -17.49 -22.98 12.72
N PRO A 166 -16.19 -22.90 12.41
CA PRO A 166 -15.14 -23.16 13.39
C PRO A 166 -15.13 -22.07 14.47
N LYS A 167 -14.97 -22.49 15.72
CA LYS A 167 -14.77 -21.58 16.84
C LYS A 167 -13.32 -21.08 16.85
N VAL A 168 -13.14 -19.78 17.11
CA VAL A 168 -11.85 -19.12 17.22
C VAL A 168 -11.77 -18.42 18.56
N ILE A 169 -10.79 -18.77 19.40
CA ILE A 169 -10.53 -18.10 20.66
C ILE A 169 -9.47 -17.02 20.41
N ILE A 170 -9.77 -15.78 20.81
CA ILE A 170 -8.89 -14.63 20.71
C ILE A 170 -8.47 -14.24 22.13
N PRO A 171 -7.28 -14.69 22.61
CA PRO A 171 -6.79 -14.32 23.93
C PRO A 171 -6.37 -12.86 23.95
N VAL A 172 -6.85 -12.12 24.95
CA VAL A 172 -6.55 -10.70 25.15
C VAL A 172 -5.83 -10.53 26.48
N PHE A 173 -4.60 -10.06 26.41
CA PHE A 173 -3.76 -9.75 27.56
C PHE A 173 -3.74 -8.24 27.83
N PRO A 174 -3.31 -7.78 29.01
CA PRO A 174 -3.09 -6.36 29.25
C PRO A 174 -2.15 -5.76 28.21
N GLY A 175 -2.61 -4.72 27.50
CA GLY A 175 -1.87 -4.08 26.40
C GLY A 175 -2.12 -4.68 25.01
N THR A 176 -2.92 -5.72 24.87
CA THR A 176 -3.39 -6.21 23.56
C THR A 176 -4.33 -5.19 22.94
N ASN A 177 -4.17 -4.96 21.64
CA ASN A 177 -5.03 -4.11 20.82
C ASN A 177 -5.58 -4.92 19.64
N CYS A 178 -6.62 -4.37 18.99
CA CYS A 178 -7.24 -4.91 17.76
C CYS A 178 -7.99 -6.24 17.94
N GLU A 179 -8.34 -6.65 19.17
CA GLU A 179 -9.11 -7.86 19.42
C GLU A 179 -10.48 -7.86 18.73
N TYR A 180 -11.15 -6.71 18.72
CA TYR A 180 -12.45 -6.55 18.05
C TYR A 180 -12.33 -6.61 16.53
N ASP A 181 -11.26 -6.05 15.96
CA ASP A 181 -11.03 -6.09 14.51
C ASP A 181 -10.65 -7.51 14.06
N THR A 182 -9.86 -8.21 14.88
CA THR A 182 -9.55 -9.62 14.69
C THR A 182 -10.82 -10.48 14.72
N ALA A 183 -11.69 -10.26 15.71
CA ALA A 183 -12.97 -10.97 15.80
C ALA A 183 -13.85 -10.72 14.56
N LYS A 184 -13.95 -9.46 14.11
CA LYS A 184 -14.68 -9.11 12.87
C LYS A 184 -14.11 -9.80 11.63
N ALA A 185 -12.79 -9.89 11.52
CA ALA A 185 -12.14 -10.55 10.40
C ALA A 185 -12.47 -12.05 10.37
N PHE A 186 -12.37 -12.75 11.50
CA PHE A 186 -12.76 -14.15 11.60
C PHE A 186 -14.25 -14.39 11.36
N ALA A 187 -15.13 -13.51 11.87
CA ALA A 187 -16.55 -13.58 11.61
C ALA A 187 -16.89 -13.43 10.12
N ARG A 188 -16.23 -12.49 9.43
CA ARG A 188 -16.38 -12.31 7.97
C ARG A 188 -15.91 -13.55 7.18
N ALA A 189 -14.89 -14.23 7.69
CA ALA A 189 -14.40 -15.49 7.12
C ALA A 189 -15.29 -16.69 7.43
N GLY A 190 -16.41 -16.51 8.15
CA GLY A 190 -17.37 -17.57 8.47
C GLY A 190 -17.09 -18.32 9.77
N ALA A 191 -16.17 -17.87 10.60
CA ALA A 191 -15.90 -18.45 11.91
C ALA A 191 -16.79 -17.87 13.02
N ASP A 192 -16.70 -18.46 14.21
CA ASP A 192 -17.35 -18.02 15.45
C ASP A 192 -16.29 -17.54 16.46
N PRO A 193 -15.91 -16.25 16.43
CA PRO A 193 -14.86 -15.72 17.29
C PRO A 193 -15.37 -15.43 18.71
N GLU A 194 -14.59 -15.85 19.69
CA GLU A 194 -14.79 -15.56 21.10
C GLU A 194 -13.59 -14.81 21.66
N ILE A 195 -13.81 -13.61 22.21
CA ILE A 195 -12.77 -12.80 22.86
C ILE A 195 -12.65 -13.25 24.31
N LEU A 196 -11.47 -13.81 24.67
CA LEU A 196 -11.17 -14.27 26.03
C LEU A 196 -10.20 -13.29 26.70
N VAL A 197 -10.70 -12.49 27.63
CA VAL A 197 -9.86 -11.57 28.41
C VAL A 197 -9.10 -12.33 29.50
N ILE A 198 -7.77 -12.34 29.37
CA ILE A 198 -6.89 -13.01 30.32
C ILE A 198 -6.34 -11.98 31.29
N ARG A 199 -6.73 -12.10 32.54
CA ARG A 199 -6.24 -11.26 33.62
C ARG A 199 -4.94 -11.85 34.17
N ASN A 200 -3.81 -11.32 33.74
CA ASN A 200 -2.50 -11.68 34.24
C ASN A 200 -2.26 -11.07 35.62
N LEU A 201 -2.85 -11.63 36.65
CA LEU A 201 -2.64 -11.19 38.02
C LEU A 201 -1.38 -11.81 38.67
N THR A 202 -0.84 -12.88 38.07
CA THR A 202 0.36 -13.55 38.58
C THR A 202 1.21 -14.12 37.41
N PRO A 203 2.57 -14.23 37.58
CA PRO A 203 3.44 -14.89 36.59
C PRO A 203 3.03 -16.33 36.24
N VAL A 204 2.41 -17.05 37.19
CA VAL A 204 1.95 -18.42 37.05
C VAL A 204 0.85 -18.54 35.99
N SER A 205 -0.09 -17.60 35.95
CA SER A 205 -1.17 -17.60 34.94
C SER A 205 -0.64 -17.49 33.50
N TYR A 206 0.45 -16.75 33.31
CA TYR A 206 1.10 -16.60 32.01
C TYR A 206 1.81 -17.89 31.56
N THR A 207 2.50 -18.55 32.51
CA THR A 207 3.23 -19.80 32.25
C THR A 207 2.31 -20.93 31.88
N HIS A 208 1.15 -21.04 32.52
CA HIS A 208 0.16 -22.07 32.19
C HIS A 208 -0.46 -21.88 30.81
N LEU A 209 -0.75 -20.65 30.41
CA LEU A 209 -1.30 -20.38 29.08
C LEU A 209 -0.31 -20.74 27.96
N ARG A 210 0.97 -20.38 28.16
CA ARG A 210 2.05 -20.69 27.22
C ARG A 210 2.32 -22.18 27.11
N ALA A 211 2.10 -22.95 28.17
CA ALA A 211 2.21 -24.40 28.15
C ALA A 211 1.09 -25.07 27.31
N HIS A 212 -0.09 -24.46 27.22
CA HIS A 212 -1.18 -24.93 26.37
C HIS A 212 -0.97 -24.61 24.89
N GLU A 213 -0.28 -23.53 24.54
CA GLU A 213 0.05 -23.20 23.15
C GLU A 213 1.02 -24.21 22.52
N THR A 214 1.91 -24.84 23.32
CA THR A 214 2.87 -25.83 22.83
C THR A 214 2.25 -27.20 22.55
N THR A 215 1.06 -27.49 23.06
CA THR A 215 0.34 -28.75 22.80
C THR A 215 -0.55 -28.70 21.55
N LEU A 216 -0.75 -27.54 20.94
CA LEU A 216 -1.50 -27.38 19.69
C LEU A 216 -0.64 -27.54 18.41
N HIS A 217 0.66 -27.83 18.58
CA HIS A 217 1.60 -28.05 17.46
C HIS A 217 1.93 -29.54 17.21
N LEU A 218 1.12 -30.47 17.73
CA LEU A 218 1.26 -31.90 17.46
C LEU A 218 0.11 -32.41 16.55
#